data_3aba4602afe66b5f6767d76e007ecca0
#
_entry.id   3aba4602afe66b5f6767d76e007ecca0
#
_cell.length_a   1.000
_cell.length_b   1.000
_cell.length_c   1.000
_cell.angle_alpha   90.00
_cell.angle_beta   90.00
_cell.angle_gamma   90.00
#
_symmetry.space_group_name_H-M   'P 1'
#
loop_
_entity.id
_entity.type
_entity.pdbx_description
1 polymer ?
#
loop_
_entity_poly.entity_id
_entity_poly.type
_entity_poly.pdbx_seq_one_letter_code
_entity_poly.pdbx_strand_id
1 'polypeptide(L)'
;MGVAKAALEASVRYMAMDLGKKNIRVNAISAGTVKTLAASGIGDFRYIMKWNELNSPLRRNVTQDEVGNASLFLLSDLSSGITGENLHVDAGYNIVGMKAEDAPDIDVVTGRKE
;
A
#
# COMPACT_ATOMS: atom_id res chain seq x y z
N MET A 1 -1.38 -9.10 -13.14
CA MET A 1 -1.46 -7.82 -12.38
C MET A 1 -0.11 -7.41 -11.78
N GLY A 2 0.67 -8.28 -11.18
CA GLY A 2 1.97 -7.95 -10.58
C GLY A 2 2.96 -7.32 -11.55
N VAL A 3 3.10 -7.86 -12.75
CA VAL A 3 3.98 -7.31 -13.80
C VAL A 3 3.55 -5.89 -14.20
N ALA A 4 2.24 -5.66 -14.34
CA ALA A 4 1.72 -4.33 -14.67
C ALA A 4 2.01 -3.31 -13.56
N LYS A 5 1.90 -3.71 -12.29
CA LYS A 5 2.23 -2.85 -11.16
C LYS A 5 3.73 -2.57 -11.04
N ALA A 6 4.57 -3.56 -11.32
CA ALA A 6 6.02 -3.36 -11.40
C ALA A 6 6.40 -2.38 -12.53
N ALA A 7 5.73 -2.48 -13.68
CA ALA A 7 5.90 -1.55 -14.79
C ALA A 7 5.46 -0.12 -14.41
N LEU A 8 4.35 0.02 -13.66
CA LEU A 8 3.91 1.32 -13.15
C LEU A 8 4.96 1.95 -12.22
N GLU A 9 5.52 1.19 -11.29
CA GLU A 9 6.55 1.69 -10.37
C GLU A 9 7.83 2.09 -11.12
N ALA A 10 8.24 1.33 -12.13
CA ALA A 10 9.35 1.71 -13.00
C ALA A 10 9.04 3.00 -13.78
N SER A 11 7.83 3.12 -14.31
CA SER A 11 7.38 4.32 -15.05
C SER A 11 7.46 5.59 -14.19
N VAL A 12 7.13 5.51 -12.90
CA VAL A 12 7.26 6.62 -11.96
C VAL A 12 8.70 7.15 -11.92
N ARG A 13 9.68 6.26 -11.81
CA ARG A 13 11.11 6.64 -11.76
C ARG A 13 11.57 7.27 -13.09
N TYR A 14 11.21 6.67 -14.21
CA TYR A 14 11.55 7.20 -15.53
C TYR A 14 10.91 8.57 -15.78
N MET A 15 9.63 8.71 -15.47
CA MET A 15 8.91 9.99 -15.63
C MET A 15 9.46 11.07 -14.68
N ALA A 16 9.81 10.71 -13.45
CA ALA A 16 10.42 11.65 -12.52
C ALA A 16 11.74 12.19 -13.06
N MET A 17 12.56 11.32 -13.67
CA MET A 17 13.83 11.72 -14.28
C MET A 17 13.62 12.63 -15.48
N ASP A 18 12.67 12.29 -16.35
CA ASP A 18 12.41 13.05 -17.59
C ASP A 18 11.76 14.41 -17.33
N LEU A 19 10.85 14.47 -16.35
CA LEU A 19 10.03 15.66 -16.09
C LEU A 19 10.61 16.57 -15.00
N GLY A 20 11.59 16.09 -14.23
CA GLY A 20 12.18 16.84 -13.13
C GLY A 20 12.78 18.18 -13.57
N LYS A 21 13.41 18.24 -14.75
CA LYS A 21 13.94 19.47 -15.33
C LYS A 21 12.88 20.53 -15.64
N LYS A 22 11.61 20.13 -15.71
CA LYS A 22 10.44 21.02 -15.87
C LYS A 22 9.78 21.32 -14.52
N ASN A 23 10.41 20.92 -13.40
CA ASN A 23 9.87 21.06 -12.05
C ASN A 23 8.53 20.33 -11.86
N ILE A 24 8.36 19.20 -12.57
CA ILE A 24 7.22 18.30 -12.40
C ILE A 24 7.67 17.12 -11.59
N ARG A 25 7.00 16.87 -10.46
CA ARG A 25 7.24 15.73 -9.58
C ARG A 25 6.32 14.57 -9.92
N VAL A 26 6.84 13.37 -9.87
CA VAL A 26 6.11 12.13 -10.15
C VAL A 26 6.38 11.15 -9.02
N ASN A 27 5.36 10.80 -8.29
CA ASN A 27 5.43 9.87 -7.16
C ASN A 27 4.31 8.85 -7.25
N ALA A 28 4.46 7.75 -6.55
CA ALA A 28 3.44 6.73 -6.39
C ALA A 28 3.13 6.50 -4.91
N ILE A 29 1.95 5.98 -4.64
CA ILE A 29 1.56 5.45 -3.33
C ILE A 29 1.33 3.95 -3.48
N SER A 30 1.99 3.19 -2.62
CA SER A 30 1.72 1.78 -2.42
C SER A 30 0.82 1.64 -1.21
N ALA A 31 -0.49 1.57 -1.46
CA ALA A 31 -1.48 1.45 -0.40
C ALA A 31 -1.56 0.00 0.09
N GLY A 32 -1.72 -0.14 1.39
CA GLY A 32 -2.09 -1.41 2.01
C GLY A 32 -3.52 -1.81 1.68
N THR A 33 -4.00 -2.83 2.34
CA THR A 33 -5.37 -3.32 2.15
C THR A 33 -6.37 -2.29 2.65
N VAL A 34 -7.16 -1.75 1.73
CA VAL A 34 -8.21 -0.75 1.99
C VAL A 34 -9.55 -1.34 1.58
N LYS A 35 -10.53 -1.23 2.47
CA LYS A 35 -11.90 -1.68 2.18
C LYS A 35 -12.57 -0.70 1.21
N THR A 36 -12.65 -1.10 -0.05
CA THR A 36 -13.38 -0.36 -1.10
C THR A 36 -14.41 -1.25 -1.76
N LEU A 37 -15.36 -0.64 -2.48
CA LEU A 37 -16.35 -1.40 -3.25
C LEU A 37 -15.67 -2.28 -4.31
N ALA A 38 -14.66 -1.76 -5.00
CA ALA A 38 -13.90 -2.51 -5.99
C ALA A 38 -13.12 -3.69 -5.39
N ALA A 39 -12.54 -3.49 -4.20
CA ALA A 39 -11.80 -4.53 -3.50
C ALA A 39 -12.70 -5.66 -3.00
N SER A 40 -13.95 -5.39 -2.67
CA SER A 40 -14.91 -6.41 -2.23
C SER A 40 -15.23 -7.46 -3.29
N GLY A 41 -14.97 -7.16 -4.58
CA GLY A 41 -15.12 -8.09 -5.70
C GLY A 41 -13.91 -9.02 -5.91
N ILE A 42 -12.82 -8.83 -5.17
CA ILE A 42 -11.63 -9.68 -5.25
C ILE A 42 -11.85 -10.90 -4.35
N GLY A 43 -11.69 -12.10 -4.92
CA GLY A 43 -11.70 -13.35 -4.15
C GLY A 43 -10.65 -13.29 -3.02
N ASP A 44 -10.99 -13.83 -1.88
CA ASP A 44 -10.12 -13.88 -0.68
C ASP A 44 -9.79 -12.50 -0.05
N PHE A 45 -10.48 -11.44 -0.44
CA PHE A 45 -10.24 -10.10 0.11
C PHE A 45 -10.37 -10.05 1.64
N ARG A 46 -11.36 -10.74 2.21
CA ARG A 46 -11.54 -10.83 3.67
C ARG A 46 -10.37 -11.51 4.35
N TYR A 47 -9.80 -12.55 3.71
CA TYR A 47 -8.61 -13.23 4.21
C TYR A 47 -7.41 -12.31 4.25
N ILE A 48 -7.17 -11.59 3.15
CA ILE A 48 -6.06 -10.62 3.03
C ILE A 48 -6.20 -9.51 4.08
N MET A 49 -7.41 -8.96 4.24
CA MET A 49 -7.67 -7.93 5.26
C MET A 49 -7.35 -8.43 6.66
N LYS A 50 -7.81 -9.64 7.00
CA LYS A 50 -7.59 -10.20 8.33
C LYS A 50 -6.12 -10.53 8.57
N TRP A 51 -5.45 -11.08 7.57
CA TRP A 51 -4.02 -11.35 7.64
C TRP A 51 -3.23 -10.06 7.91
N ASN A 52 -3.49 -9.01 7.17
CA ASN A 52 -2.79 -7.73 7.34
C ASN A 52 -3.09 -7.10 8.71
N GLU A 53 -4.33 -7.16 9.16
CA GLU A 53 -4.72 -6.68 10.50
C GLU A 53 -3.94 -7.38 11.61
N LEU A 54 -3.73 -8.69 11.49
CA LEU A 54 -3.02 -9.48 12.51
C LEU A 54 -1.50 -9.34 12.44
N ASN A 55 -0.94 -9.07 11.26
CA ASN A 55 0.49 -9.17 11.02
C ASN A 55 1.19 -7.84 10.71
N SER A 56 0.46 -6.78 10.38
CA SER A 56 1.09 -5.48 10.15
C SER A 56 1.67 -4.90 11.45
N PRO A 57 2.75 -4.14 11.39
CA PRO A 57 3.34 -3.50 12.57
C PRO A 57 2.34 -2.71 13.41
N LEU A 58 1.41 -1.98 12.80
CA LEU A 58 0.38 -1.23 13.51
C LEU A 58 -0.86 -2.06 13.90
N ARG A 59 -0.86 -3.37 13.58
CA ARG A 59 -1.96 -4.31 13.90
C ARG A 59 -3.33 -3.83 13.42
N ARG A 60 -3.36 -3.18 12.28
CA ARG A 60 -4.58 -2.72 11.64
C ARG A 60 -4.38 -2.52 10.14
N ASN A 61 -5.48 -2.45 9.41
CA ASN A 61 -5.46 -1.99 8.03
C ASN A 61 -5.46 -0.45 7.98
N VAL A 62 -5.03 0.10 6.86
CA VAL A 62 -5.11 1.54 6.61
C VAL A 62 -6.52 1.92 6.16
N THR A 63 -6.86 3.18 6.34
CA THR A 63 -8.13 3.77 5.89
C THR A 63 -7.95 4.50 4.57
N GLN A 64 -9.08 4.74 3.87
CA GLN A 64 -9.08 5.59 2.68
C GLN A 64 -8.58 7.01 2.99
N ASP A 65 -8.94 7.55 4.14
CA ASP A 65 -8.50 8.89 4.56
C ASP A 65 -7.00 8.96 4.77
N GLU A 66 -6.38 7.91 5.32
CA GLU A 66 -4.92 7.86 5.48
C GLU A 66 -4.22 7.85 4.12
N VAL A 67 -4.73 7.12 3.14
CA VAL A 67 -4.21 7.15 1.77
C VAL A 67 -4.44 8.51 1.12
N GLY A 68 -5.61 9.09 1.33
CA GLY A 68 -5.96 10.45 0.87
C GLY A 68 -5.05 11.51 1.46
N ASN A 69 -4.75 11.45 2.74
CA ASN A 69 -3.85 12.38 3.43
C ASN A 69 -2.41 12.29 2.90
N ALA A 70 -1.91 11.08 2.65
CA ALA A 70 -0.61 10.89 2.01
C ALA A 70 -0.58 11.45 0.58
N SER A 71 -1.67 11.28 -0.17
CA SER A 71 -1.83 11.85 -1.50
C SER A 71 -1.81 13.36 -1.46
N LEU A 72 -2.53 13.96 -0.51
CA LEU A 72 -2.54 15.42 -0.31
C LEU A 72 -1.14 15.95 0.00
N PHE A 73 -0.39 15.27 0.86
CA PHE A 73 1.00 15.62 1.15
C PHE A 73 1.87 15.60 -0.12
N LEU A 74 1.79 14.52 -0.91
CA LEU A 74 2.60 14.37 -2.13
C LEU A 74 2.22 15.38 -3.22
N LEU A 75 0.97 15.85 -3.26
CA LEU A 75 0.48 16.84 -4.23
C LEU A 75 0.71 18.28 -3.75
N SER A 76 1.08 18.49 -2.51
CA SER A 76 1.28 19.81 -1.93
C SER A 76 2.75 20.24 -1.99
N ASP A 77 2.98 21.53 -1.75
CA ASP A 77 4.34 22.10 -1.66
C ASP A 77 5.13 21.58 -0.45
N LEU A 78 4.46 20.97 0.53
CA LEU A 78 5.12 20.32 1.66
C LEU A 78 6.06 19.20 1.23
N SER A 79 5.81 18.57 0.08
CA SER A 79 6.64 17.52 -0.49
C SER A 79 7.47 17.99 -1.69
N SER A 80 7.76 19.27 -1.80
CA SER A 80 8.43 19.88 -2.97
C SER A 80 9.80 19.28 -3.32
N GLY A 81 10.48 18.66 -2.36
CA GLY A 81 11.75 17.97 -2.56
C GLY A 81 11.62 16.48 -2.91
N ILE A 82 10.41 15.96 -3.08
CA ILE A 82 10.16 14.53 -3.29
C ILE A 82 9.70 14.26 -4.72
N THR A 83 10.46 13.44 -5.45
CA THR A 83 10.08 12.92 -6.77
C THR A 83 10.68 11.53 -6.98
N GLY A 84 10.05 10.71 -7.77
CA GLY A 84 10.48 9.34 -8.05
C GLY A 84 10.27 8.37 -6.88
N GLU A 85 9.51 8.77 -5.86
CA GLU A 85 9.25 7.99 -4.66
C GLU A 85 8.02 7.09 -4.81
N ASN A 86 8.10 5.91 -4.23
CA ASN A 86 6.94 5.04 -3.99
C ASN A 86 6.69 5.01 -2.48
N LEU A 87 5.73 5.78 -2.02
CA LEU A 87 5.41 5.93 -0.61
C LEU A 87 4.48 4.81 -0.14
N HIS A 88 4.92 4.02 0.83
CA HIS A 88 4.09 2.99 1.44
C HIS A 88 3.14 3.59 2.48
N VAL A 89 1.85 3.31 2.31
CA VAL A 89 0.79 3.67 3.26
C VAL A 89 0.01 2.41 3.57
N ASP A 90 0.58 1.56 4.42
CA ASP A 90 0.16 0.17 4.60
C ASP A 90 0.29 -0.34 6.04
N ALA A 91 0.28 0.54 7.02
CA ALA A 91 0.48 0.21 8.44
C ALA A 91 1.79 -0.55 8.71
N GLY A 92 2.78 -0.39 7.82
CA GLY A 92 4.09 -1.02 7.90
C GLY A 92 4.16 -2.42 7.31
N TYR A 93 3.10 -2.94 6.72
CA TYR A 93 3.07 -4.32 6.22
C TYR A 93 4.18 -4.66 5.23
N ASN A 94 4.67 -3.69 4.47
CA ASN A 94 5.74 -3.91 3.48
C ASN A 94 7.06 -4.43 4.06
N ILE A 95 7.29 -4.25 5.37
CA ILE A 95 8.51 -4.73 6.03
C ILE A 95 8.37 -6.12 6.66
N VAL A 96 7.17 -6.70 6.60
CA VAL A 96 6.85 -7.98 7.25
C VAL A 96 7.29 -9.14 6.37
N GLY A 97 8.22 -9.94 6.89
CA GLY A 97 8.70 -11.15 6.20
C GLY A 97 8.17 -12.45 6.79
N MET A 98 7.60 -12.41 7.99
CA MET A 98 7.09 -13.57 8.71
C MET A 98 5.80 -13.23 9.44
N LYS A 99 5.01 -14.27 9.78
CA LYS A 99 3.85 -14.12 10.65
C LYS A 99 4.28 -13.51 11.99
N ALA A 100 3.49 -12.57 12.49
CA ALA A 100 3.73 -11.96 13.78
C ALA A 100 3.66 -13.03 14.90
N GLU A 101 4.55 -12.96 15.89
CA GLU A 101 4.68 -13.94 16.95
C GLU A 101 3.40 -14.06 17.78
N ASP A 102 2.72 -12.95 18.01
CA ASP A 102 1.47 -12.84 18.76
C ASP A 102 0.21 -13.05 17.92
N ALA A 103 0.35 -13.25 16.58
CA ALA A 103 -0.80 -13.45 15.73
C ALA A 103 -1.34 -14.88 15.83
N PRO A 104 -2.66 -15.07 16.00
CA PRO A 104 -3.28 -16.38 15.94
C PRO A 104 -3.18 -16.97 14.53
N ASP A 105 -3.36 -18.27 14.38
CA ASP A 105 -3.47 -18.88 13.06
C ASP A 105 -4.71 -18.37 12.36
N ILE A 106 -4.52 -17.93 11.11
CA ILE A 106 -5.59 -17.26 10.38
C ILE A 106 -6.79 -18.19 10.11
N ASP A 107 -6.54 -19.47 9.94
CA ASP A 107 -7.60 -20.47 9.71
C ASP A 107 -8.53 -20.59 10.94
N VAL A 108 -7.98 -20.44 12.14
CA VAL A 108 -8.77 -20.40 13.37
C VAL A 108 -9.67 -19.17 13.41
N VAL A 109 -9.17 -18.03 12.95
CA VAL A 109 -9.89 -16.75 12.99
C VAL A 109 -10.93 -16.66 11.87
N THR A 110 -10.62 -17.18 10.68
CA THR A 110 -11.50 -17.10 9.52
C THR A 110 -12.43 -18.29 9.37
N GLY A 111 -12.25 -19.35 10.15
CA GLY A 111 -13.01 -20.59 10.05
C GLY A 111 -12.74 -21.39 8.77
N ARG A 112 -11.68 -21.05 8.03
CA ARG A 112 -11.22 -21.86 6.89
C ARG A 112 -10.67 -23.18 7.40
N LYS A 113 -11.29 -24.28 6.97
CA LYS A 113 -10.68 -25.61 7.07
C LYS A 113 -9.95 -25.88 5.76
N GLU A 114 -8.77 -26.43 5.86
CA GLU A 114 -8.05 -26.99 4.70
C GLU A 114 -8.93 -28.00 3.94
#